data_1ec75ac0de0359fab40076eccac76907
#
_entry.id   1ec75ac0de0359fab40076eccac76907
#
_cell.length_a   1.000
_cell.length_b   1.000
_cell.length_c   1.000
_cell.angle_alpha   90.00
_cell.angle_beta   90.00
_cell.angle_gamma   90.00
#
_symmetry.space_group_name_H-M   'P 1'
#
loop_
_entity.id
_entity.type
_entity.pdbx_description
1 polymer ?
#
loop_
_entity_poly.entity_id
_entity_poly.type
_entity_poly.pdbx_seq_one_letter_code
_entity_poly.pdbx_strand_id
1 'polypeptide(L)'
;MKVGTDAVILGAAATLPSCENSLSPASQYAEDESFPLSTSDSVRRGIEVLDAGCGSGVIGLMVAQRLEAAGFREYDVTGVEIDSPAAEQAERNFGASPWSGHFKCLNVSMLGFAPETAYDFIVSNPPYYDDSLLPPDSRRSTARHTGGDAFGYPQLLEFAASGHLRAGGILALILPHQELTRLLRLAASYGLHAARLLHVRTTPSKEPSRLVAEFTLDTASGKAAGITPTEEYLTIQDASRFPQNKNSWTDEYLTLTREFYL
;
A
#
# COMPACT_ATOMS: atom_id res chain seq x y z
N MET A 1 -18.69 1.86 -6.67
CA MET A 1 -18.23 0.82 -5.71
C MET A 1 -18.44 1.33 -4.30
N LYS A 2 -18.77 0.47 -3.31
CA LYS A 2 -18.81 0.92 -1.91
C LYS A 2 -17.39 0.89 -1.34
N VAL A 3 -17.02 1.93 -0.59
CA VAL A 3 -15.76 1.96 0.15
C VAL A 3 -15.81 0.90 1.25
N GLY A 4 -14.90 -0.05 1.21
CA GLY A 4 -14.81 -1.11 2.22
C GLY A 4 -14.00 -0.66 3.44
N THR A 5 -14.30 -1.22 4.62
CA THR A 5 -13.54 -0.98 5.85
C THR A 5 -12.04 -1.29 5.67
N ASP A 6 -11.71 -2.32 4.90
CA ASP A 6 -10.33 -2.74 4.63
C ASP A 6 -9.54 -1.61 3.93
N ALA A 7 -10.15 -0.95 2.92
CA ALA A 7 -9.51 0.17 2.22
C ALA A 7 -9.26 1.37 3.15
N VAL A 8 -10.23 1.68 4.04
CA VAL A 8 -10.08 2.77 5.01
C VAL A 8 -8.98 2.44 6.03
N ILE A 9 -8.95 1.22 6.55
CA ILE A 9 -7.89 0.80 7.51
C ILE A 9 -6.53 0.91 6.84
N LEU A 10 -6.35 0.37 5.64
CA LEU A 10 -5.07 0.42 4.92
C LEU A 10 -4.65 1.86 4.63
N GLY A 11 -5.53 2.66 4.04
CA GLY A 11 -5.23 4.06 3.69
C GLY A 11 -4.90 4.92 4.91
N ALA A 12 -5.53 4.64 6.07
CA ALA A 12 -5.27 5.36 7.32
C ALA A 12 -4.02 4.87 8.06
N ALA A 13 -3.78 3.53 8.09
CA ALA A 13 -2.76 2.92 8.94
C ALA A 13 -1.41 2.74 8.26
N ALA A 14 -1.34 2.66 6.93
CA ALA A 14 -0.08 2.39 6.24
C ALA A 14 0.97 3.46 6.54
N THR A 15 2.23 3.02 6.76
CA THR A 15 3.36 3.93 6.98
C THR A 15 3.67 4.69 5.70
N LEU A 16 3.75 6.02 5.78
CA LEU A 16 4.16 6.82 4.64
C LEU A 16 5.69 6.80 4.46
N PRO A 17 6.20 6.92 3.22
CA PRO A 17 7.63 7.05 3.00
C PRO A 17 8.20 8.29 3.69
N SER A 18 9.46 8.22 4.14
CA SER A 18 10.15 9.35 4.79
C SER A 18 10.90 10.20 3.76
N CYS A 19 11.10 11.49 4.07
CA CYS A 19 11.87 12.42 3.23
C CYS A 19 13.34 11.99 3.04
N GLU A 20 13.89 11.23 3.97
CA GLU A 20 15.31 10.81 3.94
C GLU A 20 15.58 9.82 2.80
N ASN A 21 14.58 9.05 2.38
CA ASN A 21 14.70 8.07 1.29
C ASN A 21 14.62 8.72 -0.10
N SER A 22 14.28 9.99 -0.22
CA SER A 22 14.20 10.73 -1.49
C SER A 22 15.54 11.36 -1.93
N LEU A 23 16.61 11.16 -1.19
CA LEU A 23 17.94 11.60 -1.59
C LEU A 23 18.56 10.62 -2.59
N SER A 24 18.89 11.12 -3.78
CA SER A 24 19.60 10.34 -4.80
C SER A 24 20.97 9.88 -4.26
N PRO A 25 21.42 8.64 -4.59
CA PRO A 25 22.72 8.13 -4.13
C PRO A 25 23.97 8.91 -4.60
N ALA A 26 23.78 9.98 -5.37
CA ALA A 26 24.88 10.82 -5.85
C ALA A 26 25.61 11.65 -4.75
N SER A 27 25.10 11.68 -3.50
CA SER A 27 25.74 12.46 -2.43
C SER A 27 26.73 11.68 -1.56
N GLN A 28 26.99 10.39 -1.83
CA GLN A 28 27.88 9.57 -1.00
C GLN A 28 29.36 9.54 -1.45
N TYR A 29 29.75 10.27 -2.50
CA TYR A 29 31.12 10.28 -3.04
C TYR A 29 31.76 11.66 -3.10
N ALA A 30 31.41 12.58 -2.20
CA ALA A 30 32.02 13.91 -2.13
C ALA A 30 32.80 14.09 -0.84
N GLU A 31 33.89 13.32 -0.64
CA GLU A 31 35.02 13.68 0.22
C GLU A 31 36.26 13.74 -0.64
N ASP A 32 36.33 14.73 -1.54
CA ASP A 32 37.62 15.22 -2.08
C ASP A 32 37.56 16.74 -2.25
N GLU A 33 38.29 17.42 -1.36
CA GLU A 33 38.36 18.87 -1.24
C GLU A 33 39.18 19.44 -2.39
N SER A 34 38.60 19.69 -3.57
CA SER A 34 39.25 20.61 -4.55
C SER A 34 38.39 21.07 -5.71
N PHE A 35 37.05 21.17 -5.60
CA PHE A 35 36.26 21.87 -6.61
C PHE A 35 35.36 22.97 -6.01
N PRO A 36 35.26 24.14 -6.67
CA PRO A 36 34.44 25.25 -6.17
C PRO A 36 32.98 24.78 -6.11
N LEU A 37 32.36 25.02 -4.95
CA LEU A 37 30.93 24.82 -4.67
C LEU A 37 30.09 25.51 -5.75
N SER A 38 29.78 24.79 -6.83
CA SER A 38 28.54 25.06 -7.54
C SER A 38 27.44 24.56 -6.63
N THR A 39 26.54 25.42 -6.21
CA THR A 39 25.28 25.10 -5.55
C THR A 39 24.52 24.12 -6.42
N SER A 40 24.85 22.82 -6.33
CA SER A 40 23.97 21.79 -6.85
C SER A 40 22.81 21.70 -5.87
N ASP A 41 21.73 22.40 -6.20
CA ASP A 41 20.41 22.04 -5.73
C ASP A 41 20.30 20.52 -5.91
N SER A 42 20.41 19.77 -4.84
CA SER A 42 19.97 18.40 -4.80
C SER A 42 18.45 18.47 -5.06
N VAL A 43 18.06 18.31 -6.31
CA VAL A 43 16.67 18.29 -6.72
C VAL A 43 16.04 17.16 -5.91
N ARG A 44 15.28 17.53 -4.88
CA ARG A 44 14.48 16.59 -4.12
C ARG A 44 13.46 16.04 -5.11
N ARG A 45 13.66 14.80 -5.52
CA ARG A 45 12.67 14.17 -6.38
C ARG A 45 11.38 13.94 -5.58
N GLY A 46 10.24 14.04 -6.24
CA GLY A 46 8.94 13.74 -5.67
C GLY A 46 8.81 12.28 -5.22
N ILE A 47 7.85 12.03 -4.35
CA ILE A 47 7.48 10.68 -3.90
C ILE A 47 6.59 10.03 -4.96
N GLU A 48 6.97 8.86 -5.43
CA GLU A 48 6.20 8.06 -6.36
C GLU A 48 5.35 7.02 -5.62
N VAL A 49 4.05 7.08 -5.78
CA VAL A 49 3.08 6.18 -5.14
C VAL A 49 2.33 5.36 -6.20
N LEU A 50 2.19 4.06 -5.95
CA LEU A 50 1.34 3.16 -6.73
C LEU A 50 0.19 2.64 -5.87
N ASP A 51 -1.05 2.90 -6.28
CA ASP A 51 -2.27 2.25 -5.77
C ASP A 51 -2.65 1.12 -6.74
N ALA A 52 -2.20 -0.10 -6.41
CA ALA A 52 -2.33 -1.26 -7.30
C ALA A 52 -3.69 -1.96 -7.10
N GLY A 53 -4.52 -1.97 -8.15
CA GLY A 53 -5.92 -2.36 -8.06
C GLY A 53 -6.72 -1.30 -7.32
N CYS A 54 -6.61 -0.04 -7.75
CA CYS A 54 -7.10 1.11 -6.98
C CYS A 54 -8.63 1.17 -6.81
N GLY A 55 -9.39 0.40 -7.58
CA GLY A 55 -10.84 0.42 -7.53
C GLY A 55 -11.40 1.81 -7.78
N SER A 56 -12.04 2.40 -6.77
CA SER A 56 -12.53 3.78 -6.81
C SER A 56 -11.49 4.85 -6.48
N GLY A 57 -10.24 4.48 -6.22
CA GLY A 57 -9.14 5.40 -5.90
C GLY A 57 -9.10 5.88 -4.45
N VAL A 58 -9.90 5.28 -3.54
CA VAL A 58 -10.03 5.78 -2.17
C VAL A 58 -8.72 5.70 -1.38
N ILE A 59 -7.94 4.63 -1.56
CA ILE A 59 -6.67 4.46 -0.85
C ILE A 59 -5.68 5.52 -1.32
N GLY A 60 -5.53 5.70 -2.63
CA GLY A 60 -4.68 6.75 -3.21
C GLY A 60 -5.05 8.15 -2.70
N LEU A 61 -6.34 8.49 -2.62
CA LEU A 61 -6.82 9.77 -2.08
C LEU A 61 -6.44 9.96 -0.60
N MET A 62 -6.60 8.91 0.22
CA MET A 62 -6.22 8.95 1.63
C MET A 62 -4.70 9.11 1.81
N VAL A 63 -3.91 8.45 0.97
CA VAL A 63 -2.44 8.60 0.94
C VAL A 63 -2.05 10.03 0.57
N ALA A 64 -2.64 10.60 -0.48
CA ALA A 64 -2.39 11.99 -0.89
C ALA A 64 -2.72 12.99 0.22
N GLN A 65 -3.89 12.86 0.87
CA GLN A 65 -4.28 13.67 2.01
C GLN A 65 -3.25 13.63 3.13
N ARG A 66 -2.74 12.43 3.45
CA ARG A 66 -1.74 12.25 4.51
C ARG A 66 -0.37 12.77 4.12
N LEU A 67 0.06 12.61 2.88
CA LEU A 67 1.29 13.21 2.36
C LEU A 67 1.26 14.72 2.47
N GLU A 68 0.16 15.35 2.03
CA GLU A 68 -0.04 16.79 2.14
C GLU A 68 -0.01 17.25 3.61
N ALA A 69 -0.73 16.57 4.50
CA ALA A 69 -0.75 16.86 5.94
C ALA A 69 0.63 16.69 6.59
N ALA A 70 1.47 15.77 6.10
CA ALA A 70 2.85 15.58 6.52
C ALA A 70 3.83 16.59 5.93
N GLY A 71 3.34 17.51 5.08
CA GLY A 71 4.15 18.60 4.50
C GLY A 71 4.82 18.27 3.18
N PHE A 72 4.55 17.11 2.57
CA PHE A 72 5.04 16.80 1.23
C PHE A 72 4.28 17.63 0.20
N ARG A 73 5.02 18.18 -0.78
CA ARG A 73 4.45 18.99 -1.87
C ARG A 73 4.72 18.39 -3.24
N GLU A 74 5.77 17.59 -3.35
CA GLU A 74 6.19 16.92 -4.58
C GLU A 74 5.93 15.43 -4.43
N TYR A 75 4.84 14.95 -5.02
CA TYR A 75 4.48 13.53 -5.07
C TYR A 75 3.56 13.26 -6.25
N ASP A 76 3.58 12.03 -6.75
CA ASP A 76 2.68 11.55 -7.78
C ASP A 76 2.04 10.23 -7.37
N VAL A 77 0.74 10.08 -7.59
CA VAL A 77 -0.03 8.88 -7.29
C VAL A 77 -0.56 8.26 -8.57
N THR A 78 -0.08 7.07 -8.88
CA THR A 78 -0.57 6.27 -10.01
C THR A 78 -1.56 5.24 -9.50
N GLY A 79 -2.83 5.34 -9.91
CA GLY A 79 -3.81 4.27 -9.75
C GLY A 79 -3.80 3.34 -10.96
N VAL A 80 -3.77 2.04 -10.72
CA VAL A 80 -3.89 1.01 -11.77
C VAL A 80 -5.12 0.16 -11.49
N GLU A 81 -6.05 0.06 -12.44
CA GLU A 81 -7.29 -0.67 -12.31
C GLU A 81 -7.69 -1.34 -13.63
N ILE A 82 -8.01 -2.64 -13.57
CA ILE A 82 -8.39 -3.41 -14.76
C ILE A 82 -9.87 -3.22 -15.14
N ASP A 83 -10.74 -3.02 -14.13
CA ASP A 83 -12.18 -2.82 -14.35
C ASP A 83 -12.46 -1.40 -14.83
N SER A 84 -12.86 -1.25 -16.09
CA SER A 84 -13.05 0.07 -16.72
C SER A 84 -14.05 0.96 -15.96
N PRO A 85 -15.22 0.49 -15.51
CA PRO A 85 -16.13 1.30 -14.70
C PRO A 85 -15.51 1.80 -13.38
N ALA A 86 -14.67 0.97 -12.73
CA ALA A 86 -13.96 1.36 -11.51
C ALA A 86 -12.86 2.38 -11.79
N ALA A 87 -12.07 2.18 -12.86
CA ALA A 87 -11.05 3.12 -13.31
C ALA A 87 -11.64 4.50 -13.65
N GLU A 88 -12.75 4.54 -14.39
CA GLU A 88 -13.48 5.79 -14.67
C GLU A 88 -13.99 6.47 -13.39
N GLN A 89 -14.42 5.68 -12.40
CA GLN A 89 -14.81 6.24 -11.10
C GLN A 89 -13.60 6.82 -10.35
N ALA A 90 -12.46 6.11 -10.35
CA ALA A 90 -11.22 6.60 -9.76
C ALA A 90 -10.77 7.91 -10.42
N GLU A 91 -10.76 7.98 -11.75
CA GLU A 91 -10.40 9.19 -12.50
C GLU A 91 -11.28 10.39 -12.12
N ARG A 92 -12.62 10.19 -12.04
CA ARG A 92 -13.54 11.24 -11.57
C ARG A 92 -13.27 11.66 -10.14
N ASN A 93 -13.00 10.71 -9.23
CA ASN A 93 -12.72 11.00 -7.83
C ASN A 93 -11.39 11.77 -7.68
N PHE A 94 -10.35 11.37 -8.41
CA PHE A 94 -9.07 12.05 -8.45
C PHE A 94 -9.21 13.48 -9.00
N GLY A 95 -9.89 13.63 -10.13
CA GLY A 95 -10.13 14.94 -10.75
C GLY A 95 -10.97 15.90 -9.91
N ALA A 96 -11.85 15.37 -9.03
CA ALA A 96 -12.66 16.18 -8.13
C ALA A 96 -11.97 16.49 -6.79
N SER A 97 -10.80 15.89 -6.52
CA SER A 97 -10.07 16.08 -5.27
C SER A 97 -9.24 17.37 -5.26
N PRO A 98 -8.91 17.91 -4.08
CA PRO A 98 -7.97 19.04 -3.98
C PRO A 98 -6.57 18.73 -4.51
N TRP A 99 -6.23 17.44 -4.65
CA TRP A 99 -4.91 16.93 -5.08
C TRP A 99 -4.89 16.47 -6.53
N SER A 100 -5.85 16.90 -7.35
CA SER A 100 -6.06 16.41 -8.72
C SER A 100 -4.82 16.51 -9.62
N GLY A 101 -3.93 17.47 -9.38
CA GLY A 101 -2.66 17.62 -10.10
C GLY A 101 -1.61 16.52 -9.84
N HIS A 102 -1.80 15.71 -8.82
CA HIS A 102 -0.88 14.66 -8.39
C HIS A 102 -1.32 13.25 -8.81
N PHE A 103 -2.44 13.12 -9.54
CA PHE A 103 -3.01 11.83 -9.84
C PHE A 103 -3.01 11.49 -11.32
N LYS A 104 -2.76 10.21 -11.59
CA LYS A 104 -3.12 9.57 -12.86
C LYS A 104 -3.81 8.23 -12.58
N CYS A 105 -4.79 7.87 -13.40
CA CYS A 105 -5.44 6.57 -13.37
C CYS A 105 -5.19 5.85 -14.69
N LEU A 106 -4.74 4.60 -14.62
CA LEU A 106 -4.46 3.78 -15.78
C LEU A 106 -5.41 2.57 -15.78
N ASN A 107 -6.25 2.49 -16.82
CA ASN A 107 -7.12 1.33 -17.00
C ASN A 107 -6.35 0.22 -17.72
N VAL A 108 -5.51 -0.49 -16.97
CA VAL A 108 -4.68 -1.59 -17.46
C VAL A 108 -4.61 -2.71 -16.42
N SER A 109 -4.22 -3.90 -16.87
CA SER A 109 -3.95 -5.01 -15.95
C SER A 109 -2.61 -4.82 -15.24
N MET A 110 -2.57 -5.05 -13.93
CA MET A 110 -1.30 -5.09 -13.16
C MET A 110 -0.32 -6.13 -13.70
N LEU A 111 -0.80 -7.24 -14.26
CA LEU A 111 0.06 -8.30 -14.83
C LEU A 111 0.84 -7.85 -16.08
N GLY A 112 0.35 -6.84 -16.77
CA GLY A 112 1.02 -6.25 -17.95
C GLY A 112 1.56 -4.85 -17.69
N PHE A 113 1.45 -4.36 -16.47
CA PHE A 113 1.89 -3.02 -16.12
C PHE A 113 3.41 -2.97 -15.95
N ALA A 114 4.07 -2.21 -16.81
CA ALA A 114 5.53 -2.03 -16.81
C ALA A 114 5.85 -0.53 -16.74
N PRO A 115 5.91 0.05 -15.52
CA PRO A 115 6.24 1.47 -15.36
C PRO A 115 7.72 1.73 -15.68
N GLU A 116 8.00 2.94 -16.17
CA GLU A 116 9.38 3.39 -16.44
C GLU A 116 10.14 3.74 -15.16
N THR A 117 9.42 4.02 -14.07
CA THR A 117 10.00 4.43 -12.78
C THR A 117 9.60 3.47 -11.67
N ALA A 118 10.48 3.29 -10.68
CA ALA A 118 10.14 2.57 -9.46
C ALA A 118 9.44 3.50 -8.46
N TYR A 119 8.70 2.90 -7.54
CA TYR A 119 7.88 3.58 -6.53
C TYR A 119 8.55 3.62 -5.16
N ASP A 120 8.30 4.68 -4.42
CA ASP A 120 8.68 4.81 -3.01
C ASP A 120 7.65 4.13 -2.11
N PHE A 121 6.39 4.10 -2.57
CA PHE A 121 5.30 3.50 -1.86
C PHE A 121 4.37 2.75 -2.81
N ILE A 122 4.17 1.47 -2.54
CA ILE A 122 3.18 0.64 -3.23
C ILE A 122 2.14 0.24 -2.22
N VAL A 123 0.86 0.52 -2.49
CA VAL A 123 -0.25 0.16 -1.63
C VAL A 123 -1.27 -0.67 -2.41
N SER A 124 -1.86 -1.68 -1.78
CA SER A 124 -2.91 -2.49 -2.40
C SER A 124 -3.83 -3.16 -1.39
N ASN A 125 -5.10 -3.17 -1.74
CA ASN A 125 -6.09 -4.08 -1.19
C ASN A 125 -6.44 -5.11 -2.28
N PRO A 126 -5.59 -6.11 -2.51
CA PRO A 126 -5.74 -7.01 -3.65
C PRO A 126 -6.97 -7.90 -3.47
N PRO A 127 -7.57 -8.40 -4.56
CA PRO A 127 -8.66 -9.34 -4.47
C PRO A 127 -8.21 -10.63 -3.76
N TYR A 128 -9.07 -11.14 -2.88
CA TYR A 128 -8.82 -12.39 -2.16
C TYR A 128 -9.52 -13.52 -2.90
N TYR A 129 -8.76 -14.41 -3.51
CA TYR A 129 -9.29 -15.64 -4.06
C TYR A 129 -9.24 -16.71 -2.98
N ASP A 130 -10.38 -16.94 -2.33
CA ASP A 130 -10.56 -18.11 -1.50
C ASP A 130 -10.84 -19.31 -2.41
N ASP A 131 -9.79 -20.04 -2.77
CA ASP A 131 -9.89 -21.26 -3.58
C ASP A 131 -10.85 -22.29 -2.97
N SER A 132 -11.16 -22.19 -1.68
CA SER A 132 -12.05 -23.11 -0.96
C SER A 132 -13.53 -22.81 -1.22
N LEU A 133 -13.90 -21.56 -1.56
CA LEU A 133 -15.29 -21.12 -1.74
C LEU A 133 -15.79 -21.21 -3.19
N LEU A 134 -14.90 -21.44 -4.16
CA LEU A 134 -15.31 -21.59 -5.54
C LEU A 134 -15.82 -23.01 -5.81
N PRO A 135 -17.03 -23.19 -6.40
CA PRO A 135 -17.48 -24.48 -6.89
C PRO A 135 -16.45 -25.08 -7.86
N PRO A 136 -16.29 -26.43 -7.92
CA PRO A 136 -15.29 -27.07 -8.78
C PRO A 136 -15.33 -26.63 -10.24
N ASP A 137 -16.52 -26.30 -10.75
CA ASP A 137 -16.73 -25.86 -12.14
C ASP A 137 -16.40 -24.39 -12.36
N SER A 138 -16.53 -23.52 -11.35
CA SER A 138 -16.16 -22.10 -11.46
C SER A 138 -14.63 -21.89 -11.36
N ARG A 139 -13.90 -22.73 -10.64
CA ARG A 139 -12.42 -22.74 -10.66
C ARG A 139 -11.86 -22.95 -12.06
N ARG A 140 -12.51 -23.82 -12.84
CA ARG A 140 -12.14 -24.07 -14.24
C ARG A 140 -12.56 -22.94 -15.19
N SER A 141 -13.65 -22.24 -14.91
CA SER A 141 -14.12 -21.13 -15.74
C SER A 141 -13.33 -19.85 -15.48
N THR A 142 -13.04 -19.53 -14.23
CA THR A 142 -12.22 -18.35 -13.87
C THR A 142 -10.79 -18.52 -14.40
N ALA A 143 -10.19 -19.71 -14.27
CA ALA A 143 -8.88 -20.00 -14.85
C ALA A 143 -8.87 -19.94 -16.39
N ARG A 144 -9.99 -20.19 -17.06
CA ARG A 144 -10.08 -20.11 -18.53
C ARG A 144 -10.37 -18.71 -19.04
N HIS A 145 -11.08 -17.87 -18.29
CA HIS A 145 -11.41 -16.51 -18.69
C HIS A 145 -10.33 -15.49 -18.36
N THR A 146 -9.42 -15.81 -17.41
CA THR A 146 -8.31 -14.92 -17.00
C THR A 146 -6.94 -15.42 -17.44
N GLY A 147 -6.86 -16.46 -18.27
CA GLY A 147 -5.56 -16.95 -18.77
C GLY A 147 -4.63 -17.54 -17.69
N GLY A 148 -5.15 -17.97 -16.55
CA GLY A 148 -4.37 -18.69 -15.52
C GLY A 148 -3.72 -17.83 -14.44
N ASP A 149 -3.53 -16.53 -14.68
CA ASP A 149 -2.83 -15.64 -13.73
C ASP A 149 -3.76 -14.52 -13.26
N ALA A 150 -4.54 -14.78 -12.22
CA ALA A 150 -5.31 -13.73 -11.56
C ALA A 150 -4.36 -12.84 -10.72
N PHE A 151 -4.52 -11.52 -10.84
CA PHE A 151 -3.76 -10.59 -10.01
C PHE A 151 -4.13 -10.76 -8.53
N GLY A 152 -3.12 -10.89 -7.69
CA GLY A 152 -3.26 -11.00 -6.24
C GLY A 152 -1.96 -10.58 -5.55
N TYR A 153 -1.88 -10.78 -4.23
CA TYR A 153 -0.68 -10.41 -3.49
C TYR A 153 0.60 -11.16 -3.95
N PRO A 154 0.57 -12.42 -4.45
CA PRO A 154 1.78 -13.06 -4.96
C PRO A 154 2.41 -12.32 -6.12
N GLN A 155 1.62 -11.90 -7.11
CA GLN A 155 2.07 -11.13 -8.26
C GLN A 155 2.55 -9.74 -7.86
N LEU A 156 1.95 -9.16 -6.82
CA LEU A 156 2.37 -7.85 -6.32
C LEU A 156 3.71 -7.91 -5.57
N LEU A 157 3.97 -8.98 -4.82
CA LEU A 157 5.29 -9.21 -4.21
C LEU A 157 6.37 -9.37 -5.29
N GLU A 158 6.10 -10.17 -6.33
CA GLU A 158 6.99 -10.32 -7.47
C GLU A 158 7.24 -8.99 -8.19
N PHE A 159 6.18 -8.23 -8.47
CA PHE A 159 6.28 -6.91 -9.08
C PHE A 159 7.17 -5.97 -8.28
N ALA A 160 6.96 -5.87 -6.96
CA ALA A 160 7.76 -5.02 -6.09
C ALA A 160 9.24 -5.44 -6.10
N ALA A 161 9.52 -6.74 -6.01
CA ALA A 161 10.87 -7.29 -6.00
C ALA A 161 11.59 -7.20 -7.36
N SER A 162 10.85 -7.10 -8.46
CA SER A 162 11.41 -6.98 -9.82
C SER A 162 11.92 -5.56 -10.16
N GLY A 163 12.21 -4.75 -9.16
CA GLY A 163 12.79 -3.41 -9.32
C GLY A 163 11.76 -2.28 -9.38
N HIS A 164 10.48 -2.58 -9.13
CA HIS A 164 9.43 -1.55 -9.11
C HIS A 164 9.19 -0.95 -7.73
N LEU A 165 9.73 -1.54 -6.66
CA LEU A 165 9.85 -0.91 -5.35
C LEU A 165 11.29 -0.42 -5.17
N ARG A 166 11.46 0.84 -4.80
CA ARG A 166 12.79 1.40 -4.53
C ARG A 166 13.40 0.83 -3.26
N ALA A 167 14.72 0.85 -3.18
CA ALA A 167 15.42 0.56 -1.93
C ALA A 167 14.96 1.53 -0.83
N GLY A 168 14.55 0.98 0.33
CA GLY A 168 13.92 1.76 1.40
C GLY A 168 12.47 2.18 1.14
N GLY A 169 11.89 1.82 0.00
CA GLY A 169 10.46 1.96 -0.27
C GLY A 169 9.63 0.97 0.54
N ILE A 170 8.34 1.22 0.60
CA ILE A 170 7.38 0.43 1.37
C ILE A 170 6.32 -0.18 0.46
N LEU A 171 6.11 -1.48 0.56
CA LEU A 171 4.94 -2.18 0.03
C LEU A 171 3.97 -2.45 1.17
N ALA A 172 2.78 -1.86 1.14
CA ALA A 172 1.73 -2.03 2.14
C ALA A 172 0.52 -2.76 1.57
N LEU A 173 0.10 -3.83 2.24
CA LEU A 173 -1.00 -4.69 1.84
C LEU A 173 -2.00 -4.87 2.98
N ILE A 174 -3.30 -4.97 2.66
CA ILE A 174 -4.27 -5.51 3.61
C ILE A 174 -4.80 -6.86 3.10
N LEU A 175 -4.84 -7.86 3.97
CA LEU A 175 -5.18 -9.24 3.64
C LEU A 175 -6.00 -9.89 4.76
N PRO A 176 -6.74 -11.01 4.49
CA PRO A 176 -7.23 -11.87 5.55
C PRO A 176 -6.07 -12.35 6.43
N HIS A 177 -6.24 -12.30 7.75
CA HIS A 177 -5.18 -12.66 8.71
C HIS A 177 -4.66 -14.10 8.53
N GLN A 178 -5.49 -15.02 8.06
CA GLN A 178 -5.12 -16.40 7.78
C GLN A 178 -4.00 -16.55 6.73
N GLU A 179 -3.79 -15.54 5.88
CA GLU A 179 -2.73 -15.54 4.87
C GLU A 179 -1.34 -15.18 5.44
N LEU A 180 -1.23 -14.75 6.69
CA LEU A 180 0.02 -14.27 7.31
C LEU A 180 1.22 -15.20 7.04
N THR A 181 1.10 -16.48 7.38
CA THR A 181 2.23 -17.42 7.26
C THR A 181 2.66 -17.62 5.80
N ARG A 182 1.69 -17.70 4.89
CA ARG A 182 1.96 -17.85 3.46
C ARG A 182 2.57 -16.58 2.87
N LEU A 183 2.04 -15.43 3.26
CA LEU A 183 2.52 -14.12 2.84
C LEU A 183 3.99 -13.91 3.24
N LEU A 184 4.35 -14.13 4.52
CA LEU A 184 5.71 -13.94 5.02
C LEU A 184 6.71 -14.87 4.31
N ARG A 185 6.34 -16.14 4.10
CA ARG A 185 7.19 -17.10 3.40
C ARG A 185 7.44 -16.68 1.96
N LEU A 186 6.38 -16.25 1.26
CA LEU A 186 6.48 -15.84 -0.12
C LEU A 186 7.26 -14.53 -0.27
N ALA A 187 7.01 -13.54 0.58
CA ALA A 187 7.75 -12.28 0.61
C ALA A 187 9.26 -12.53 0.80
N ALA A 188 9.62 -13.38 1.77
CA ALA A 188 11.02 -13.74 2.01
C ALA A 188 11.69 -14.40 0.79
N SER A 189 10.96 -15.20 -0.01
CA SER A 189 11.51 -15.80 -1.21
C SER A 189 11.82 -14.78 -2.32
N TYR A 190 11.23 -13.61 -2.26
CA TYR A 190 11.50 -12.47 -3.14
C TYR A 190 12.47 -11.44 -2.54
N GLY A 191 13.05 -11.70 -1.35
CA GLY A 191 13.92 -10.74 -0.67
C GLY A 191 13.19 -9.54 -0.05
N LEU A 192 11.87 -9.68 0.15
CA LEU A 192 11.05 -8.69 0.85
C LEU A 192 10.97 -9.04 2.34
N HIS A 193 11.29 -8.08 3.20
CA HIS A 193 11.29 -8.25 4.64
C HIS A 193 10.12 -7.52 5.27
N ALA A 194 9.40 -8.20 6.15
CA ALA A 194 8.32 -7.56 6.91
C ALA A 194 8.91 -6.51 7.88
N ALA A 195 8.46 -5.27 7.73
CA ALA A 195 8.84 -4.17 8.61
C ALA A 195 7.80 -3.94 9.70
N ARG A 196 6.51 -4.09 9.37
CA ARG A 196 5.40 -3.88 10.30
C ARG A 196 4.24 -4.82 9.98
N LEU A 197 3.59 -5.32 11.03
CA LEU A 197 2.39 -6.17 10.97
C LEU A 197 1.33 -5.58 11.92
N LEU A 198 0.22 -5.07 11.35
CA LEU A 198 -0.92 -4.58 12.11
C LEU A 198 -2.04 -5.62 12.06
N HIS A 199 -2.27 -6.29 13.19
CA HIS A 199 -3.31 -7.29 13.36
C HIS A 199 -4.64 -6.61 13.70
N VAL A 200 -5.65 -6.78 12.85
CA VAL A 200 -6.95 -6.10 12.99
C VAL A 200 -8.01 -7.10 13.41
N ARG A 201 -8.66 -6.83 14.53
CA ARG A 201 -9.79 -7.59 15.06
C ARG A 201 -11.05 -6.74 15.20
N THR A 202 -12.20 -7.37 15.00
CA THR A 202 -13.48 -6.66 15.09
C THR A 202 -13.78 -6.23 16.53
N THR A 203 -13.59 -7.14 17.50
CA THR A 203 -13.84 -6.90 18.95
C THR A 203 -12.70 -7.48 19.78
N PRO A 204 -12.53 -7.05 21.04
CA PRO A 204 -11.44 -7.54 21.91
C PRO A 204 -11.41 -9.07 22.11
N SER A 205 -12.59 -9.72 22.05
CA SER A 205 -12.73 -11.16 22.27
C SER A 205 -12.53 -12.01 21.01
N LYS A 206 -12.36 -11.39 19.84
CA LYS A 206 -12.18 -12.11 18.57
C LYS A 206 -10.72 -12.13 18.16
N GLU A 207 -10.33 -13.24 17.53
CA GLU A 207 -9.05 -13.33 16.84
C GLU A 207 -8.97 -12.29 15.70
N PRO A 208 -7.76 -11.85 15.33
CA PRO A 208 -7.57 -10.97 14.18
C PRO A 208 -8.15 -11.58 12.90
N SER A 209 -8.90 -10.78 12.16
CA SER A 209 -9.52 -11.18 10.89
C SER A 209 -8.85 -10.55 9.67
N ARG A 210 -8.13 -9.45 9.86
CA ARG A 210 -7.34 -8.76 8.83
C ARG A 210 -5.93 -8.49 9.33
N LEU A 211 -5.04 -8.35 8.37
CA LEU A 211 -3.65 -8.01 8.57
C LEU A 211 -3.29 -6.88 7.62
N VAL A 212 -2.78 -5.76 8.12
CA VAL A 212 -1.99 -4.84 7.31
C VAL A 212 -0.53 -5.25 7.46
N ALA A 213 0.11 -5.59 6.35
CA ALA A 213 1.51 -6.00 6.32
C ALA A 213 2.32 -5.03 5.47
N GLU A 214 3.43 -4.58 6.00
CA GLU A 214 4.35 -3.68 5.33
C GLU A 214 5.70 -4.36 5.12
N PHE A 215 6.22 -4.26 3.92
CA PHE A 215 7.47 -4.88 3.50
C PHE A 215 8.41 -3.83 2.92
N THR A 216 9.71 -4.09 3.08
CA THR A 216 10.79 -3.34 2.45
C THR A 216 11.74 -4.30 1.74
N LEU A 217 12.46 -3.79 0.73
CA LEU A 217 13.59 -4.50 0.13
C LEU A 217 14.87 -4.25 0.91
N ASP A 218 15.81 -5.19 0.82
CA ASP A 218 17.18 -4.94 1.26
C ASP A 218 17.73 -3.66 0.61
N THR A 219 18.37 -2.82 1.40
CA THR A 219 19.10 -1.70 0.85
C THR A 219 20.46 -2.18 0.33
N ALA A 220 20.98 -1.54 -0.72
CA ALA A 220 22.31 -1.89 -1.29
C ALA A 220 23.46 -1.82 -0.27
N SER A 221 23.27 -1.14 0.86
CA SER A 221 24.27 -0.92 1.92
C SER A 221 24.13 -1.81 3.14
N GLY A 222 23.08 -2.62 3.24
CA GLY A 222 22.88 -3.45 4.43
C GLY A 222 21.71 -4.43 4.31
N LYS A 223 21.90 -5.59 4.92
CA LYS A 223 20.89 -6.62 5.04
C LYS A 223 19.74 -6.13 5.92
N ALA A 224 18.52 -6.04 5.40
CA ALA A 224 17.32 -6.07 6.21
C ALA A 224 17.13 -7.45 6.89
N ALA A 225 17.99 -8.42 6.56
CA ALA A 225 18.00 -9.74 7.16
C ALA A 225 18.27 -9.66 8.67
N GLY A 226 17.25 -9.94 9.47
CA GLY A 226 17.28 -9.90 10.93
C GLY A 226 16.45 -8.80 11.58
N ILE A 227 15.77 -7.97 10.82
CA ILE A 227 14.77 -7.04 11.34
C ILE A 227 13.55 -7.85 11.78
N THR A 228 13.24 -7.82 13.07
CA THR A 228 11.96 -8.32 13.58
C THR A 228 10.90 -7.27 13.25
N PRO A 229 9.81 -7.62 12.57
CA PRO A 229 8.76 -6.66 12.28
C PRO A 229 8.15 -6.09 13.57
N THR A 230 7.78 -4.82 13.54
CA THR A 230 6.92 -4.27 14.60
C THR A 230 5.54 -4.91 14.50
N GLU A 231 5.07 -5.50 15.59
CA GLU A 231 3.73 -6.09 15.67
C GLU A 231 2.79 -5.19 16.47
N GLU A 232 1.65 -4.86 15.91
CA GLU A 232 0.65 -3.98 16.49
C GLU A 232 -0.74 -4.60 16.37
N TYR A 233 -1.67 -4.15 17.22
CA TYR A 233 -3.05 -4.61 17.22
C TYR A 233 -4.01 -3.44 17.13
N LEU A 234 -5.02 -3.54 16.25
CA LEU A 234 -6.13 -2.61 16.15
C LEU A 234 -7.44 -3.34 16.45
N THR A 235 -8.19 -2.84 17.41
CA THR A 235 -9.55 -3.30 17.68
C THR A 235 -10.54 -2.28 17.13
N ILE A 236 -11.48 -2.71 16.27
CA ILE A 236 -12.42 -1.78 15.61
C ILE A 236 -13.54 -1.38 16.55
N GLN A 237 -14.13 -2.34 17.25
CA GLN A 237 -15.33 -2.15 18.08
C GLN A 237 -15.14 -2.67 19.50
N ASP A 238 -15.82 -1.99 20.45
CA ASP A 238 -15.95 -2.42 21.83
C ASP A 238 -17.41 -2.20 22.27
N ALA A 239 -18.13 -3.30 22.46
CA ALA A 239 -19.54 -3.26 22.83
C ALA A 239 -19.80 -2.55 24.19
N SER A 240 -18.78 -2.46 25.07
CA SER A 240 -18.89 -1.72 26.34
C SER A 240 -19.08 -0.21 26.15
N ARG A 241 -18.78 0.30 24.97
CA ARG A 241 -18.92 1.73 24.60
C ARG A 241 -20.30 2.12 24.11
N PHE A 242 -21.22 1.16 23.95
CA PHE A 242 -22.62 1.47 23.66
C PHE A 242 -23.34 1.89 24.95
N PRO A 243 -24.14 2.98 24.99
CA PRO A 243 -24.64 3.79 23.88
C PRO A 243 -23.84 5.06 23.56
N GLN A 244 -22.67 5.32 24.18
CA GLN A 244 -21.89 6.54 23.98
C GLN A 244 -21.44 6.71 22.52
N ASN A 245 -21.27 5.60 21.83
CA ASN A 245 -20.87 5.54 20.42
C ASN A 245 -21.79 4.57 19.68
N LYS A 246 -22.60 5.08 18.75
CA LYS A 246 -23.60 4.28 18.01
C LYS A 246 -23.00 3.08 17.26
N ASN A 247 -21.75 3.19 16.84
CA ASN A 247 -21.03 2.13 16.14
C ASN A 247 -20.17 1.29 17.08
N SER A 248 -20.13 1.63 18.37
CA SER A 248 -19.24 0.99 19.36
C SER A 248 -17.76 0.99 18.94
N TRP A 249 -17.32 1.97 18.17
CA TRP A 249 -15.93 2.07 17.73
C TRP A 249 -15.01 2.39 18.91
N THR A 250 -13.80 1.81 18.89
CA THR A 250 -12.77 2.11 19.87
C THR A 250 -12.14 3.49 19.63
N ASP A 251 -11.49 4.06 20.64
CA ASP A 251 -10.78 5.34 20.48
C ASP A 251 -9.61 5.22 19.52
N GLU A 252 -8.95 4.05 19.49
CA GLU A 252 -7.86 3.75 18.56
C GLU A 252 -8.36 3.83 17.11
N TYR A 253 -9.47 3.15 16.82
CA TYR A 253 -10.07 3.17 15.48
C TYR A 253 -10.58 4.56 15.10
N LEU A 254 -11.24 5.26 16.03
CA LEU A 254 -11.71 6.63 15.81
C LEU A 254 -10.55 7.60 15.56
N THR A 255 -9.47 7.49 16.35
CA THR A 255 -8.27 8.32 16.17
C THR A 255 -7.62 8.07 14.82
N LEU A 256 -7.50 6.81 14.42
CA LEU A 256 -6.92 6.42 13.15
C LEU A 256 -7.72 6.94 11.95
N THR A 257 -9.05 6.96 12.06
CA THR A 257 -9.93 7.19 10.91
C THR A 257 -10.65 8.55 10.91
N ARG A 258 -10.46 9.38 11.95
CA ARG A 258 -11.23 10.63 12.14
C ARG A 258 -11.10 11.62 10.97
N GLU A 259 -9.99 11.64 10.27
CA GLU A 259 -9.75 12.54 9.14
C GLU A 259 -10.42 12.07 7.85
N PHE A 260 -11.00 10.85 7.85
CA PHE A 260 -11.57 10.19 6.68
C PHE A 260 -13.07 9.92 6.80
N TYR A 261 -13.64 9.99 8.00
CA TYR A 261 -15.07 9.93 8.24
C TYR A 261 -15.62 11.31 8.59
N LEU A 262 -16.72 11.68 7.95
CA LEU A 262 -17.50 12.89 8.23
C LEU A 262 -18.45 12.65 9.40
#